data_3097886c0250b8cc37ab2b7628fca04c
#
_entry.id   3097886c0250b8cc37ab2b7628fca04c
#
_cell.length_a   1.000
_cell.length_b   1.000
_cell.length_c   1.000
_cell.angle_alpha   90.00
_cell.angle_beta   90.00
_cell.angle_gamma   90.00
#
_symmetry.space_group_name_H-M   'P 1'
#
loop_
_entity.id
_entity.type
_entity.pdbx_description
1 polymer ?
#
loop_
_entity_poly.entity_id
_entity_poly.type
_entity_poly.pdbx_seq_one_letter_code
_entity_poly.pdbx_strand_id
1 'polypeptide(L)'
;MSVTLKDIAEALGLSVTTVSRALTGQGRISSATRDRVLSKALEMGYAVKPAPGSRDGHRHICIVFNSRLQNLSGDPFYSTVLVGVENECQKYGYKVFLQTISKPDDRSVWEMHQAVRLDGIIFVGADVYPSIVQQAKQNGIPAVLIDNWIPEMAVDAVVTDNRGGIMRLVNYLVSQGHERIGFIGGPLSHRSLQERYDGYRAALREHGITRKHEWGWIHSEAGPQVDQGRVGMEALLSRGMPVTAVITDND
;
A
#
# COMPACT_ATOMS: atom_id res chain seq x y z
N MET A 1 -7.93 -27.87 -17.67
CA MET A 1 -7.88 -27.31 -19.06
C MET A 1 -7.43 -25.86 -18.91
N SER A 2 -6.51 -25.41 -19.76
CA SER A 2 -6.05 -24.01 -19.71
C SER A 2 -7.09 -23.13 -20.42
N VAL A 3 -7.46 -22.02 -19.79
CA VAL A 3 -8.38 -21.01 -20.36
C VAL A 3 -7.74 -20.38 -21.61
N THR A 4 -8.52 -20.16 -22.66
CA THR A 4 -8.07 -19.60 -23.92
C THR A 4 -8.71 -18.23 -24.19
N LEU A 5 -8.15 -17.48 -25.17
CA LEU A 5 -8.76 -16.22 -25.62
C LEU A 5 -10.18 -16.41 -26.14
N LYS A 6 -10.47 -17.59 -26.69
CA LYS A 6 -11.79 -17.93 -27.20
C LYS A 6 -12.83 -18.06 -26.08
N ASP A 7 -12.43 -18.65 -24.96
CA ASP A 7 -13.31 -18.82 -23.81
C ASP A 7 -13.68 -17.45 -23.19
N ILE A 8 -12.73 -16.52 -23.13
CA ILE A 8 -12.96 -15.14 -22.65
C ILE A 8 -13.89 -14.40 -23.64
N ALA A 9 -13.64 -14.55 -24.94
CA ALA A 9 -14.46 -13.92 -26.00
C ALA A 9 -15.90 -14.39 -25.91
N GLU A 10 -16.11 -15.68 -25.72
CA GLU A 10 -17.45 -16.31 -25.61
C GLU A 10 -18.14 -15.83 -24.32
N ALA A 11 -17.43 -15.78 -23.18
CA ALA A 11 -17.97 -15.30 -21.91
C ALA A 11 -18.38 -13.82 -21.90
N LEU A 12 -17.79 -13.00 -22.77
CA LEU A 12 -18.07 -11.55 -22.87
C LEU A 12 -18.92 -11.15 -24.07
N GLY A 13 -19.23 -12.09 -24.98
CA GLY A 13 -19.92 -11.79 -26.25
C GLY A 13 -19.10 -10.91 -27.19
N LEU A 14 -17.76 -11.05 -27.16
CA LEU A 14 -16.82 -10.27 -27.96
C LEU A 14 -16.11 -11.15 -29.00
N SER A 15 -15.53 -10.52 -30.04
CA SER A 15 -14.66 -11.26 -30.94
C SER A 15 -13.32 -11.59 -30.27
N VAL A 16 -12.71 -12.72 -30.64
CA VAL A 16 -11.36 -13.10 -30.17
C VAL A 16 -10.34 -12.00 -30.48
N THR A 17 -10.48 -11.33 -31.62
CA THR A 17 -9.64 -10.19 -32.01
C THR A 17 -9.82 -9.01 -31.05
N THR A 18 -11.05 -8.72 -30.62
CA THR A 18 -11.33 -7.65 -29.64
C THR A 18 -10.70 -7.97 -28.29
N VAL A 19 -10.87 -9.22 -27.82
CA VAL A 19 -10.25 -9.68 -26.57
C VAL A 19 -8.72 -9.61 -26.64
N SER A 20 -8.12 -10.11 -27.73
CA SER A 20 -6.67 -10.06 -27.95
C SER A 20 -6.15 -8.62 -27.94
N ARG A 21 -6.82 -7.69 -28.64
CA ARG A 21 -6.44 -6.27 -28.68
C ARG A 21 -6.63 -5.60 -27.31
N ALA A 22 -7.68 -5.91 -26.58
CA ALA A 22 -7.90 -5.40 -25.24
C ALA A 22 -6.80 -5.83 -24.28
N LEU A 23 -6.38 -7.11 -24.33
CA LEU A 23 -5.32 -7.67 -23.50
C LEU A 23 -3.92 -7.17 -23.90
N THR A 24 -3.67 -6.99 -25.21
CA THR A 24 -2.36 -6.54 -25.72
C THR A 24 -2.21 -5.03 -25.78
N GLY A 25 -3.24 -4.26 -25.48
CA GLY A 25 -3.18 -2.82 -25.57
C GLY A 25 -3.12 -2.25 -26.98
N GLN A 26 -3.30 -3.06 -28.01
CA GLN A 26 -3.21 -2.66 -29.42
C GLN A 26 -4.58 -2.25 -29.98
N GLY A 27 -4.59 -1.21 -30.82
CA GLY A 27 -5.80 -0.73 -31.50
C GLY A 27 -6.70 0.18 -30.63
N ARG A 28 -7.76 0.71 -31.26
CA ARG A 28 -8.75 1.57 -30.58
C ARG A 28 -9.79 0.71 -29.85
N ILE A 29 -9.50 0.39 -28.59
CA ILE A 29 -10.46 -0.27 -27.69
C ILE A 29 -10.78 0.73 -26.56
N SER A 30 -12.07 0.89 -26.23
CA SER A 30 -12.47 1.75 -25.12
C SER A 30 -11.92 1.24 -23.78
N SER A 31 -11.61 2.14 -22.84
CA SER A 31 -11.18 1.77 -21.48
C SER A 31 -12.17 0.81 -20.83
N ALA A 32 -13.47 1.10 -20.90
CA ALA A 32 -14.52 0.26 -20.35
C ALA A 32 -14.52 -1.17 -20.92
N THR A 33 -14.27 -1.34 -22.23
CA THR A 33 -14.16 -2.68 -22.84
C THR A 33 -12.88 -3.38 -22.39
N ARG A 34 -11.77 -2.64 -22.27
CA ARG A 34 -10.50 -3.19 -21.78
C ARG A 34 -10.62 -3.69 -20.36
N ASP A 35 -11.22 -2.90 -19.47
CA ASP A 35 -11.41 -3.24 -18.06
C ASP A 35 -12.28 -4.48 -17.90
N ARG A 36 -13.38 -4.59 -18.67
CA ARG A 36 -14.24 -5.78 -18.69
C ARG A 36 -13.47 -7.04 -19.13
N VAL A 37 -12.64 -6.92 -20.15
CA VAL A 37 -11.83 -8.05 -20.65
C VAL A 37 -10.76 -8.46 -19.64
N LEU A 38 -10.06 -7.51 -19.03
CA LEU A 38 -9.04 -7.78 -18.02
C LEU A 38 -9.64 -8.45 -16.78
N SER A 39 -10.76 -7.92 -16.26
CA SER A 39 -11.46 -8.50 -15.11
C SER A 39 -11.91 -9.93 -15.40
N LYS A 40 -12.46 -10.20 -16.58
CA LYS A 40 -12.91 -11.54 -16.95
C LYS A 40 -11.76 -12.52 -17.18
N ALA A 41 -10.66 -12.05 -17.73
CA ALA A 41 -9.44 -12.85 -17.89
C ALA A 41 -8.89 -13.30 -16.54
N LEU A 42 -8.83 -12.38 -15.56
CA LEU A 42 -8.40 -12.67 -14.18
C LEU A 42 -9.36 -13.65 -13.49
N GLU A 43 -10.67 -13.41 -13.57
CA GLU A 43 -11.71 -14.28 -13.00
C GLU A 43 -11.60 -15.72 -13.52
N MET A 44 -11.33 -15.87 -14.81
CA MET A 44 -11.19 -17.17 -15.45
C MET A 44 -9.80 -17.81 -15.28
N GLY A 45 -8.84 -17.13 -14.62
CA GLY A 45 -7.48 -17.63 -14.45
C GLY A 45 -6.66 -17.65 -15.74
N TYR A 46 -6.99 -16.80 -16.72
CA TYR A 46 -6.22 -16.66 -17.94
C TYR A 46 -4.94 -15.87 -17.67
N ALA A 47 -3.79 -16.49 -17.93
CA ALA A 47 -2.50 -15.80 -17.86
C ALA A 47 -2.42 -14.79 -19.02
N VAL A 48 -2.66 -13.50 -18.70
CA VAL A 48 -2.57 -12.41 -19.68
C VAL A 48 -1.13 -12.34 -20.19
N LYS A 49 -0.92 -12.80 -21.42
CA LYS A 49 0.37 -12.59 -22.10
C LYS A 49 0.48 -11.12 -22.43
N PRO A 50 1.56 -10.51 -22.03
CA PRO A 50 1.80 -9.09 -22.20
C PRO A 50 1.94 -8.66 -23.67
N ALA A 51 1.59 -7.40 -23.94
CA ALA A 51 1.77 -6.81 -25.28
C ALA A 51 3.24 -6.84 -25.73
N PRO A 52 3.55 -7.25 -26.97
CA PRO A 52 4.90 -7.14 -27.50
C PRO A 52 5.24 -5.66 -27.70
N GLY A 53 6.17 -5.15 -26.93
CA GLY A 53 6.53 -3.73 -26.98
C GLY A 53 7.84 -3.33 -26.33
N SER A 54 8.52 -4.19 -25.57
CA SER A 54 9.88 -3.92 -25.13
C SER A 54 10.88 -4.38 -26.19
N ARG A 55 11.77 -3.50 -26.59
CA ARG A 55 12.82 -3.82 -27.59
C ARG A 55 13.74 -4.97 -27.16
N ASP A 56 13.76 -5.34 -25.86
CA ASP A 56 14.64 -6.35 -25.29
C ASP A 56 13.89 -7.55 -24.70
N GLY A 57 12.57 -7.67 -24.91
CA GLY A 57 11.76 -8.78 -24.34
C GLY A 57 11.63 -8.75 -22.81
N HIS A 58 12.22 -7.76 -22.13
CA HIS A 58 12.13 -7.59 -20.68
C HIS A 58 11.12 -6.51 -20.30
N ARG A 59 10.48 -6.73 -19.15
CA ARG A 59 9.52 -5.83 -18.53
C ARG A 59 10.11 -5.34 -17.22
N HIS A 60 9.94 -4.07 -16.97
CA HIS A 60 10.61 -3.41 -15.87
C HIS A 60 9.60 -2.71 -14.96
N ILE A 61 9.55 -3.13 -13.70
CA ILE A 61 8.85 -2.44 -12.63
C ILE A 61 9.89 -1.82 -11.70
N CYS A 62 9.69 -0.58 -11.32
CA CYS A 62 10.49 0.07 -10.30
C CYS A 62 9.70 0.14 -8.99
N ILE A 63 10.28 -0.34 -7.90
CA ILE A 63 9.76 -0.11 -6.56
C ILE A 63 10.54 1.07 -5.98
N VAL A 64 9.80 2.09 -5.54
CA VAL A 64 10.36 3.35 -5.05
C VAL A 64 10.05 3.51 -3.56
N PHE A 65 11.08 3.74 -2.76
CA PHE A 65 11.02 4.03 -1.33
C PHE A 65 11.63 5.38 -1.01
N ASN A 66 11.17 6.01 0.06
CA ASN A 66 11.91 7.14 0.63
C ASN A 66 13.15 6.63 1.38
N SER A 67 14.28 7.33 1.24
CA SER A 67 15.54 6.99 1.91
C SER A 67 15.46 7.02 3.44
N ARG A 68 14.43 7.66 4.01
CA ARG A 68 14.13 7.60 5.45
C ARG A 68 13.75 6.18 5.92
N LEU A 69 13.27 5.34 5.01
CA LEU A 69 13.03 3.90 5.23
C LEU A 69 14.30 3.05 5.03
N GLN A 70 15.48 3.58 5.38
CA GLN A 70 16.79 2.93 5.13
C GLN A 70 16.95 1.56 5.81
N ASN A 71 16.10 1.22 6.77
CA ASN A 71 16.08 -0.09 7.43
C ASN A 71 15.00 -1.02 6.87
N LEU A 72 14.87 -1.12 5.54
CA LEU A 72 13.98 -2.11 4.92
C LEU A 72 14.23 -3.54 5.41
N SER A 73 15.48 -3.86 5.76
CA SER A 73 15.85 -5.16 6.34
C SER A 73 15.44 -5.32 7.80
N GLY A 74 15.11 -4.24 8.48
CA GLY A 74 14.68 -4.23 9.89
C GLY A 74 13.16 -4.08 10.07
N ASP A 75 12.42 -3.82 9.00
CA ASP A 75 10.96 -3.70 9.04
C ASP A 75 10.31 -4.92 8.38
N PRO A 76 9.71 -5.82 9.18
CA PRO A 76 9.08 -7.05 8.66
C PRO A 76 7.94 -6.78 7.69
N PHE A 77 7.21 -5.66 7.85
CA PHE A 77 6.11 -5.29 6.98
C PHE A 77 6.59 -5.01 5.56
N TYR A 78 7.53 -4.09 5.40
CA TYR A 78 8.03 -3.72 4.07
C TYR A 78 8.84 -4.83 3.40
N SER A 79 9.58 -5.64 4.17
CA SER A 79 10.27 -6.80 3.60
C SER A 79 9.28 -7.83 3.04
N THR A 80 8.16 -8.07 3.73
CA THR A 80 7.08 -8.95 3.24
C THR A 80 6.42 -8.38 1.98
N VAL A 81 6.16 -7.07 1.94
CA VAL A 81 5.64 -6.38 0.75
C VAL A 81 6.58 -6.57 -0.44
N LEU A 82 7.88 -6.36 -0.25
CA LEU A 82 8.89 -6.53 -1.31
C LEU A 82 8.91 -7.93 -1.88
N VAL A 83 8.95 -8.93 -1.00
CA VAL A 83 8.93 -10.35 -1.41
C VAL A 83 7.65 -10.67 -2.19
N GLY A 84 6.50 -10.15 -1.73
CA GLY A 84 5.22 -10.33 -2.42
C GLY A 84 5.22 -9.72 -3.82
N VAL A 85 5.71 -8.50 -3.96
CA VAL A 85 5.83 -7.80 -5.27
C VAL A 85 6.79 -8.53 -6.19
N GLU A 86 7.98 -8.93 -5.69
CA GLU A 86 8.98 -9.64 -6.49
C GLU A 86 8.44 -10.96 -7.01
N ASN A 87 7.85 -11.78 -6.13
CA ASN A 87 7.27 -13.07 -6.50
C ASN A 87 6.18 -12.93 -7.57
N GLU A 88 5.32 -11.91 -7.44
CA GLU A 88 4.26 -11.71 -8.42
C GLU A 88 4.80 -11.17 -9.74
N CYS A 89 5.71 -10.20 -9.70
CA CYS A 89 6.37 -9.69 -10.90
C CYS A 89 7.10 -10.79 -11.67
N GLN A 90 7.78 -11.70 -10.99
CA GLN A 90 8.49 -12.82 -11.59
C GLN A 90 7.57 -13.76 -12.37
N LYS A 91 6.36 -14.05 -11.84
CA LYS A 91 5.36 -14.90 -12.53
C LYS A 91 4.97 -14.34 -13.89
N TYR A 92 4.97 -13.02 -14.04
CA TYR A 92 4.62 -12.32 -15.26
C TYR A 92 5.81 -11.87 -16.10
N GLY A 93 7.02 -12.31 -15.75
CA GLY A 93 8.24 -12.01 -16.49
C GLY A 93 8.73 -10.57 -16.36
N TYR A 94 8.33 -9.86 -15.27
CA TYR A 94 8.85 -8.54 -14.95
C TYR A 94 10.17 -8.64 -14.17
N LYS A 95 11.12 -7.75 -14.50
CA LYS A 95 12.28 -7.47 -13.66
C LYS A 95 11.96 -6.33 -12.71
N VAL A 96 12.32 -6.49 -11.46
CA VAL A 96 12.10 -5.50 -10.42
C VAL A 96 13.39 -4.73 -10.16
N PHE A 97 13.29 -3.41 -10.17
CA PHE A 97 14.34 -2.48 -9.75
C PHE A 97 13.92 -1.84 -8.43
N LEU A 98 14.87 -1.62 -7.55
CA LEU A 98 14.68 -0.86 -6.32
C LEU A 98 15.33 0.51 -6.47
N GLN A 99 14.60 1.56 -6.15
CA GLN A 99 15.08 2.93 -6.16
C GLN A 99 14.69 3.64 -4.87
N THR A 100 15.65 4.29 -4.26
CA THR A 100 15.39 5.19 -3.12
C THR A 100 15.33 6.63 -3.59
N ILE A 101 14.39 7.40 -3.00
CA ILE A 101 14.26 8.84 -3.19
C ILE A 101 14.54 9.56 -1.88
N SER A 102 15.17 10.72 -1.92
CA SER A 102 15.57 11.47 -0.72
C SER A 102 14.98 12.88 -0.62
N LYS A 103 14.43 13.39 -1.71
CA LYS A 103 13.91 14.75 -1.82
C LYS A 103 12.79 14.86 -2.86
N PRO A 104 11.93 15.89 -2.78
CA PRO A 104 10.78 16.03 -3.67
C PRO A 104 11.12 16.24 -5.17
N ASP A 105 12.33 16.68 -5.47
CA ASP A 105 12.85 16.91 -6.82
C ASP A 105 13.85 15.82 -7.27
N ASP A 106 13.81 14.65 -6.63
CA ASP A 106 14.67 13.51 -6.96
C ASP A 106 14.38 13.02 -8.39
N ARG A 107 15.43 12.96 -9.21
CA ARG A 107 15.32 12.58 -10.61
C ARG A 107 15.71 11.13 -10.89
N SER A 108 16.15 10.40 -9.88
CA SER A 108 16.70 9.05 -10.04
C SER A 108 15.71 8.06 -10.69
N VAL A 109 14.43 8.17 -10.35
CA VAL A 109 13.36 7.35 -10.96
C VAL A 109 13.20 7.66 -12.45
N TRP A 110 13.30 8.96 -12.81
CA TRP A 110 13.22 9.41 -14.19
C TRP A 110 14.43 9.00 -15.01
N GLU A 111 15.63 9.15 -14.45
CA GLU A 111 16.88 8.72 -15.07
C GLU A 111 16.87 7.19 -15.31
N MET A 112 16.37 6.44 -14.36
CA MET A 112 16.16 5.00 -14.54
C MET A 112 15.16 4.70 -15.65
N HIS A 113 14.03 5.41 -15.71
CA HIS A 113 13.06 5.25 -16.79
C HIS A 113 13.66 5.52 -18.18
N GLN A 114 14.52 6.52 -18.30
CA GLN A 114 15.22 6.81 -19.56
C GLN A 114 16.21 5.69 -19.93
N ALA A 115 16.87 5.08 -18.94
CA ALA A 115 17.86 4.04 -19.18
C ALA A 115 17.24 2.68 -19.55
N VAL A 116 16.19 2.25 -18.83
CA VAL A 116 15.65 0.89 -18.96
C VAL A 116 14.17 0.84 -19.37
N ARG A 117 13.51 1.98 -19.54
CA ARG A 117 12.09 2.11 -19.88
C ARG A 117 11.17 1.30 -18.96
N LEU A 118 10.82 1.91 -17.86
CA LEU A 118 9.90 1.32 -16.87
C LEU A 118 8.49 1.18 -17.47
N ASP A 119 7.86 0.04 -17.26
CA ASP A 119 6.47 -0.25 -17.60
C ASP A 119 5.51 0.13 -16.47
N GLY A 120 6.02 0.28 -15.25
CA GLY A 120 5.25 0.73 -14.09
C GLY A 120 6.14 1.06 -12.90
N ILE A 121 5.55 1.79 -11.96
CA ILE A 121 6.21 2.19 -10.70
C ILE A 121 5.30 1.82 -9.53
N ILE A 122 5.88 1.21 -8.52
CA ILE A 122 5.22 0.94 -7.24
C ILE A 122 5.89 1.82 -6.19
N PHE A 123 5.17 2.78 -5.67
CA PHE A 123 5.62 3.64 -4.58
C PHE A 123 5.22 3.02 -3.25
N VAL A 124 6.14 2.87 -2.33
CA VAL A 124 5.91 2.17 -1.05
C VAL A 124 6.22 3.08 0.13
N GLY A 125 5.28 3.11 1.08
CA GLY A 125 5.39 3.83 2.34
C GLY A 125 4.79 5.22 2.36
N ALA A 126 4.55 5.73 3.57
CA ALA A 126 3.85 6.99 3.81
C ALA A 126 4.64 8.22 3.35
N ASP A 127 5.97 8.13 3.29
CA ASP A 127 6.87 9.26 3.03
C ASP A 127 7.19 9.48 1.53
N VAL A 128 6.37 8.95 0.64
CA VAL A 128 6.51 9.19 -0.81
C VAL A 128 6.14 10.63 -1.15
N TYR A 129 6.98 11.30 -1.91
CA TYR A 129 6.73 12.68 -2.34
C TYR A 129 5.66 12.74 -3.44
N PRO A 130 4.55 13.49 -3.24
CA PRO A 130 3.51 13.64 -4.25
C PRO A 130 4.01 14.15 -5.60
N SER A 131 5.05 15.01 -5.60
CA SER A 131 5.68 15.54 -6.82
C SER A 131 6.24 14.44 -7.73
N ILE A 132 6.84 13.38 -7.16
CA ILE A 132 7.43 12.28 -7.93
C ILE A 132 6.33 11.38 -8.49
N VAL A 133 5.27 11.13 -7.72
CA VAL A 133 4.08 10.41 -8.21
C VAL A 133 3.41 11.16 -9.35
N GLN A 134 3.30 12.49 -9.23
CA GLN A 134 2.76 13.34 -10.27
C GLN A 134 3.62 13.31 -11.55
N GLN A 135 4.94 13.28 -11.43
CA GLN A 135 5.85 13.13 -12.57
C GLN A 135 5.63 11.79 -13.29
N ALA A 136 5.49 10.67 -12.57
CA ALA A 136 5.18 9.37 -13.18
C ALA A 136 3.90 9.45 -14.01
N LYS A 137 2.83 10.03 -13.44
CA LYS A 137 1.55 10.23 -14.12
C LYS A 137 1.66 11.12 -15.37
N GLN A 138 2.36 12.25 -15.28
CA GLN A 138 2.58 13.17 -16.41
C GLN A 138 3.34 12.52 -17.55
N ASN A 139 4.22 11.60 -17.26
CA ASN A 139 4.99 10.82 -18.24
C ASN A 139 4.26 9.56 -18.73
N GLY A 140 3.00 9.34 -18.30
CA GLY A 140 2.19 8.20 -18.72
C GLY A 140 2.68 6.86 -18.20
N ILE A 141 3.47 6.84 -17.12
CA ILE A 141 3.95 5.62 -16.48
C ILE A 141 2.89 5.19 -15.47
N PRO A 142 2.33 3.98 -15.60
CA PRO A 142 1.41 3.42 -14.61
C PRO A 142 2.04 3.42 -13.21
N ALA A 143 1.29 3.86 -12.21
CA ALA A 143 1.78 3.95 -10.84
C ALA A 143 0.76 3.39 -9.85
N VAL A 144 1.25 2.72 -8.81
CA VAL A 144 0.46 2.22 -7.67
C VAL A 144 1.15 2.64 -6.38
N LEU A 145 0.36 3.02 -5.39
CA LEU A 145 0.83 3.30 -4.04
C LEU A 145 0.61 2.08 -3.14
N ILE A 146 1.55 1.75 -2.28
CA ILE A 146 1.39 0.74 -1.22
C ILE A 146 1.64 1.40 0.13
N ASP A 147 0.74 1.15 1.07
CA ASP A 147 0.74 1.75 2.42
C ASP A 147 0.72 3.29 2.37
N ASN A 148 0.16 3.82 1.30
CA ASN A 148 -0.02 5.25 1.11
C ASN A 148 -1.23 5.53 0.23
N TRP A 149 -1.81 6.71 0.38
CA TRP A 149 -2.92 7.19 -0.41
C TRP A 149 -2.88 8.71 -0.49
N ILE A 150 -2.94 9.27 -1.69
CA ILE A 150 -2.89 10.70 -1.93
C ILE A 150 -4.26 11.12 -2.50
N PRO A 151 -5.14 11.76 -1.68
CA PRO A 151 -6.53 12.04 -2.04
C PRO A 151 -6.69 12.82 -3.35
N GLU A 152 -5.78 13.77 -3.59
CA GLU A 152 -5.83 14.71 -4.72
C GLU A 152 -5.32 14.08 -6.02
N MET A 153 -4.81 12.85 -5.96
CA MET A 153 -4.27 12.13 -7.12
C MET A 153 -5.14 10.92 -7.45
N ALA A 154 -5.57 10.83 -8.71
CA ALA A 154 -6.19 9.62 -9.24
C ALA A 154 -5.08 8.59 -9.55
N VAL A 155 -4.56 7.94 -8.51
CA VAL A 155 -3.58 6.85 -8.57
C VAL A 155 -4.10 5.71 -7.69
N ASP A 156 -4.01 4.50 -8.20
CA ASP A 156 -4.44 3.32 -7.47
C ASP A 156 -3.58 3.10 -6.22
N ALA A 157 -4.21 2.64 -5.14
CA ALA A 157 -3.53 2.41 -3.88
C ALA A 157 -3.94 1.08 -3.24
N VAL A 158 -2.98 0.41 -2.63
CA VAL A 158 -3.19 -0.77 -1.77
C VAL A 158 -2.84 -0.36 -0.35
N VAL A 159 -3.85 -0.32 0.51
CA VAL A 159 -3.73 0.13 1.90
C VAL A 159 -4.28 -0.91 2.86
N THR A 160 -3.77 -0.91 4.08
CA THR A 160 -4.36 -1.66 5.20
C THR A 160 -5.62 -0.98 5.71
N ASP A 161 -6.58 -1.76 6.20
CA ASP A 161 -7.75 -1.23 6.92
C ASP A 161 -7.33 -0.80 8.34
N ASN A 162 -6.52 0.27 8.41
CA ASN A 162 -5.94 0.80 9.65
C ASN A 162 -7.01 1.16 10.67
N ARG A 163 -8.04 1.89 10.23
CA ARG A 163 -9.11 2.35 11.11
C ARG A 163 -9.98 1.20 11.59
N GLY A 164 -10.48 0.37 10.67
CA GLY A 164 -11.35 -0.76 11.00
C GLY A 164 -10.63 -1.83 11.83
N GLY A 165 -9.34 -2.07 11.58
CA GLY A 165 -8.50 -2.97 12.37
C GLY A 165 -8.48 -2.57 13.85
N ILE A 166 -8.16 -1.32 14.15
CA ILE A 166 -8.13 -0.80 15.53
C ILE A 166 -9.53 -0.75 16.15
N MET A 167 -10.56 -0.40 15.38
CA MET A 167 -11.95 -0.45 15.89
C MET A 167 -12.33 -1.86 16.34
N ARG A 168 -11.97 -2.90 15.58
CA ARG A 168 -12.20 -4.30 15.97
C ARG A 168 -11.45 -4.67 17.24
N LEU A 169 -10.21 -4.20 17.43
CA LEU A 169 -9.45 -4.40 18.67
C LEU A 169 -10.12 -3.76 19.88
N VAL A 170 -10.54 -2.50 19.78
CA VAL A 170 -11.28 -1.82 20.85
C VAL A 170 -12.57 -2.56 21.18
N ASN A 171 -13.36 -2.93 20.16
CA ASN A 171 -14.62 -3.67 20.35
C ASN A 171 -14.36 -5.00 21.06
N TYR A 172 -13.30 -5.71 20.70
CA TYR A 172 -12.91 -6.94 21.38
C TYR A 172 -12.57 -6.67 22.85
N LEU A 173 -11.75 -5.68 23.17
CA LEU A 173 -11.39 -5.35 24.55
C LEU A 173 -12.60 -4.94 25.39
N VAL A 174 -13.51 -4.15 24.83
CA VAL A 174 -14.77 -3.78 25.49
C VAL A 174 -15.62 -5.01 25.76
N SER A 175 -15.70 -5.94 24.81
CA SER A 175 -16.42 -7.21 25.03
C SER A 175 -15.83 -8.10 26.14
N GLN A 176 -14.53 -7.89 26.45
CA GLN A 176 -13.84 -8.52 27.58
C GLN A 176 -13.99 -7.74 28.90
N GLY A 177 -14.77 -6.66 28.91
CA GLY A 177 -15.04 -5.86 30.10
C GLY A 177 -14.04 -4.71 30.36
N HIS A 178 -13.17 -4.40 29.40
CA HIS A 178 -12.25 -3.27 29.54
C HIS A 178 -12.94 -1.94 29.19
N GLU A 179 -12.99 -1.02 30.15
CA GLU A 179 -13.50 0.35 29.95
C GLU A 179 -12.36 1.38 29.93
N ARG A 180 -11.20 1.02 30.47
CA ARG A 180 -10.01 1.89 30.51
C ARG A 180 -8.96 1.32 29.59
N ILE A 181 -9.06 1.69 28.32
CA ILE A 181 -8.18 1.19 27.24
C ILE A 181 -7.21 2.31 26.87
N GLY A 182 -5.92 2.03 26.96
CA GLY A 182 -4.85 2.94 26.58
C GLY A 182 -4.44 2.80 25.11
N PHE A 183 -3.72 3.81 24.61
CA PHE A 183 -3.12 3.77 23.28
C PHE A 183 -1.68 4.28 23.34
N ILE A 184 -0.76 3.50 22.77
CA ILE A 184 0.66 3.88 22.59
C ILE A 184 0.92 3.87 21.09
N GLY A 185 1.44 4.99 20.54
CA GLY A 185 1.75 5.07 19.13
C GLY A 185 2.18 6.45 18.64
N GLY A 186 2.24 6.60 17.34
CA GLY A 186 2.65 7.81 16.62
C GLY A 186 3.89 7.56 15.76
N PRO A 187 4.42 8.58 15.08
CA PRO A 187 3.92 9.96 15.01
C PRO A 187 2.65 10.07 14.14
N LEU A 188 1.71 10.93 14.57
CA LEU A 188 0.44 11.12 13.87
C LEU A 188 0.56 11.92 12.55
N SER A 189 1.76 12.33 12.18
CA SER A 189 2.08 12.84 10.86
C SER A 189 2.03 11.75 9.77
N HIS A 190 2.21 10.49 10.15
CA HIS A 190 2.05 9.35 9.27
C HIS A 190 0.59 8.96 9.19
N ARG A 191 0.05 8.92 7.96
CA ARG A 191 -1.37 8.72 7.72
C ARG A 191 -1.89 7.40 8.29
N SER A 192 -1.21 6.29 8.08
CA SER A 192 -1.60 4.98 8.61
C SER A 192 -1.72 4.99 10.13
N LEU A 193 -0.77 5.65 10.83
CA LEU A 193 -0.79 5.78 12.28
C LEU A 193 -1.89 6.72 12.76
N GLN A 194 -2.14 7.81 12.02
CA GLN A 194 -3.27 8.70 12.28
C GLN A 194 -4.60 7.96 12.14
N GLU A 195 -4.78 7.17 11.09
CA GLU A 195 -6.00 6.38 10.86
C GLU A 195 -6.23 5.34 11.96
N ARG A 196 -5.16 4.70 12.46
CA ARG A 196 -5.21 3.79 13.63
C ARG A 196 -5.68 4.52 14.89
N TYR A 197 -5.09 5.67 15.17
CA TYR A 197 -5.50 6.48 16.30
C TYR A 197 -6.94 7.00 16.19
N ASP A 198 -7.37 7.39 15.01
CA ASP A 198 -8.76 7.82 14.76
C ASP A 198 -9.75 6.66 14.92
N GLY A 199 -9.36 5.44 14.51
CA GLY A 199 -10.12 4.21 14.77
C GLY A 199 -10.31 3.95 16.25
N TYR A 200 -9.23 4.06 17.03
CA TYR A 200 -9.28 3.94 18.50
C TYR A 200 -10.25 4.94 19.12
N ARG A 201 -10.13 6.24 18.78
CA ARG A 201 -11.00 7.30 19.29
C ARG A 201 -12.46 7.11 18.89
N ALA A 202 -12.70 6.66 17.66
CA ALA A 202 -14.06 6.44 17.15
C ALA A 202 -14.73 5.29 17.91
N ALA A 203 -14.05 4.15 18.07
CA ALA A 203 -14.60 3.01 18.76
C ALA A 203 -14.88 3.27 20.25
N LEU A 204 -13.98 3.95 20.96
CA LEU A 204 -14.27 4.37 22.35
C LEU A 204 -15.55 5.21 22.43
N ARG A 205 -15.74 6.15 21.49
CA ARG A 205 -16.94 7.02 21.44
C ARG A 205 -18.20 6.20 21.17
N GLU A 206 -18.15 5.22 20.26
CA GLU A 206 -19.28 4.33 19.97
C GLU A 206 -19.74 3.54 21.21
N HIS A 207 -18.81 3.21 22.09
CA HIS A 207 -19.10 2.55 23.38
C HIS A 207 -19.39 3.52 24.54
N GLY A 208 -19.50 4.84 24.29
CA GLY A 208 -19.74 5.83 25.34
C GLY A 208 -18.55 6.04 26.29
N ILE A 209 -17.38 5.53 25.96
CA ILE A 209 -16.18 5.64 26.79
C ILE A 209 -15.49 6.96 26.51
N THR A 210 -15.42 7.84 27.52
CA THR A 210 -14.69 9.10 27.44
C THR A 210 -13.21 8.85 27.68
N ARG A 211 -12.42 9.01 26.61
CA ARG A 211 -10.95 8.91 26.70
C ARG A 211 -10.38 9.99 27.60
N LYS A 212 -9.51 9.63 28.54
CA LYS A 212 -8.73 10.57 29.32
C LYS A 212 -7.33 10.76 28.72
N HIS A 213 -6.74 11.94 28.92
CA HIS A 213 -5.42 12.28 28.37
C HIS A 213 -4.33 11.33 28.87
N GLU A 214 -4.37 10.96 30.14
CA GLU A 214 -3.41 10.05 30.77
C GLU A 214 -3.45 8.59 30.25
N TRP A 215 -4.45 8.22 29.45
CA TRP A 215 -4.59 6.87 28.85
C TRP A 215 -3.77 6.69 27.58
N GLY A 216 -3.10 7.72 27.11
CA GLY A 216 -2.36 7.64 25.87
C GLY A 216 -0.95 8.18 25.95
N TRP A 217 -0.11 7.66 25.13
CA TRP A 217 1.19 8.19 24.85
C TRP A 217 1.40 8.22 23.33
N ILE A 218 1.60 9.41 22.78
CA ILE A 218 1.81 9.64 21.35
C ILE A 218 3.18 10.27 21.21
N HIS A 219 4.08 9.58 20.52
CA HIS A 219 5.39 10.14 20.22
C HIS A 219 5.35 11.03 18.96
N SER A 220 6.22 12.03 18.94
CA SER A 220 6.29 13.02 17.85
C SER A 220 7.41 12.73 16.84
N GLU A 221 8.36 11.89 17.19
CA GLU A 221 9.56 11.65 16.40
C GLU A 221 9.61 10.21 15.90
N ALA A 222 10.17 10.03 14.69
CA ALA A 222 10.51 8.72 14.18
C ALA A 222 11.74 8.19 14.95
N GLY A 223 11.57 7.08 15.64
CA GLY A 223 12.64 6.36 16.34
C GLY A 223 12.43 4.86 16.18
N PRO A 224 13.35 4.02 16.70
CA PRO A 224 13.14 2.58 16.74
C PRO A 224 11.81 2.27 17.44
N GLN A 225 10.90 1.57 16.73
CA GLN A 225 9.53 1.35 17.21
C GLN A 225 9.48 0.62 18.55
N VAL A 226 10.36 -0.36 18.74
CA VAL A 226 10.47 -1.12 20.01
C VAL A 226 10.81 -0.19 21.19
N ASP A 227 11.75 0.73 21.02
CA ASP A 227 12.11 1.70 22.06
C ASP A 227 10.96 2.66 22.36
N GLN A 228 10.23 3.09 21.35
CA GLN A 228 9.08 3.99 21.51
C GLN A 228 7.93 3.28 22.26
N GLY A 229 7.67 2.01 21.97
CA GLY A 229 6.71 1.21 22.72
C GLY A 229 7.08 1.08 24.20
N ARG A 230 8.36 0.81 24.50
CA ARG A 230 8.89 0.74 25.89
C ARG A 230 8.72 2.08 26.62
N VAL A 231 9.14 3.17 26.01
CA VAL A 231 9.03 4.53 26.61
C VAL A 231 7.55 4.88 26.86
N GLY A 232 6.66 4.55 25.90
CA GLY A 232 5.22 4.77 26.07
C GLY A 232 4.64 3.97 27.23
N MET A 233 5.07 2.71 27.38
CA MET A 233 4.62 1.88 28.52
C MET A 233 5.16 2.38 29.85
N GLU A 234 6.44 2.78 29.92
CA GLU A 234 7.03 3.40 31.11
C GLU A 234 6.29 4.69 31.50
N ALA A 235 5.86 5.49 30.52
CA ALA A 235 5.05 6.68 30.78
C ALA A 235 3.67 6.36 31.35
N LEU A 236 3.02 5.29 30.93
CA LEU A 236 1.76 4.83 31.54
C LEU A 236 1.97 4.29 32.95
N LEU A 237 3.03 3.55 33.20
CA LEU A 237 3.39 3.02 34.52
C LEU A 237 3.70 4.14 35.50
N SER A 238 4.46 5.17 35.12
CA SER A 238 4.78 6.33 35.94
C SER A 238 3.56 7.13 36.39
N ARG A 239 2.46 7.04 35.64
CA ARG A 239 1.16 7.66 35.97
C ARG A 239 0.26 6.74 36.82
N GLY A 240 0.81 5.66 37.40
CA GLY A 240 0.05 4.71 38.21
C GLY A 240 -0.81 3.73 37.41
N MET A 241 -0.47 3.48 36.15
CA MET A 241 -1.17 2.55 35.25
C MET A 241 -2.69 2.78 35.22
N PRO A 242 -3.16 3.91 34.66
CA PRO A 242 -4.57 4.32 34.74
C PRO A 242 -5.51 3.49 33.83
N VAL A 243 -4.96 2.50 33.09
CA VAL A 243 -5.66 1.68 32.12
C VAL A 243 -5.62 0.19 32.47
N THR A 244 -6.53 -0.58 31.93
CA THR A 244 -6.63 -2.05 32.16
C THR A 244 -6.25 -2.85 30.91
N ALA A 245 -6.17 -2.19 29.77
CA ALA A 245 -5.67 -2.74 28.51
C ALA A 245 -4.94 -1.64 27.74
N VAL A 246 -4.01 -2.03 26.89
CA VAL A 246 -3.26 -1.11 26.03
C VAL A 246 -3.30 -1.64 24.60
N ILE A 247 -3.54 -0.75 23.65
CA ILE A 247 -3.40 -0.97 22.21
C ILE A 247 -2.16 -0.24 21.74
N THR A 248 -1.32 -0.88 20.95
CA THR A 248 -0.21 -0.26 20.25
C THR A 248 -0.59 -0.05 18.78
N ASP A 249 0.03 0.92 18.13
CA ASP A 249 -0.20 1.15 16.71
C ASP A 249 0.54 0.13 15.82
N ASN A 250 1.63 -0.45 16.33
CA ASN A 250 2.38 -1.55 15.74
C ASN A 250 2.76 -2.58 16.81
N ASP A 251 3.16 -3.78 16.39
CA ASP A 251 3.74 -4.85 17.18
C ASP A 251 5.27 -4.74 17.33
#